data_8be1746663670c0d6df7d27cd841129d
#
_entry.id   8be1746663670c0d6df7d27cd841129d
#
_cell.length_a   1.000
_cell.length_b   1.000
_cell.length_c   1.000
_cell.angle_alpha   90.00
_cell.angle_beta   90.00
_cell.angle_gamma   90.00
#
_symmetry.space_group_name_H-M   'P 1'
#
loop_
_entity.id
_entity.type
_entity.pdbx_description
1 polymer ?
#
loop_
_entity_poly.entity_id
_entity_poly.type
_entity_poly.pdbx_seq_one_letter_code
_entity_poly.pdbx_strand_id
1 'polypeptide(L)'
;HTGGTISMQADASGAVVTSSDNPMNHVSNPLEGIQVHALDFFNLPSPHIKPKHMLALYQKIKEEADNYDGVVITHGTDTLEETAYFLDTMEVPHMPIVLTGAMRSSNELGSDGVYNYLSALRVASDDRAADKGVLVVMNDEIHAAKYVTKTHTTNVGTFQTPTHGPLGLIT
;
A
#
# COMPACT_ATOMS: atom_id res chain seq x y z
N HIS A 1 -5.23 6.81 -0.11
CA HIS A 1 -5.28 6.15 1.22
C HIS A 1 -6.63 5.47 1.40
N THR A 2 -6.65 4.25 1.96
CA THR A 2 -7.89 3.49 2.18
C THR A 2 -8.13 3.13 3.65
N GLY A 3 -7.24 3.52 4.55
CA GLY A 3 -7.27 3.19 5.98
C GLY A 3 -6.28 2.08 6.36
N GLY A 4 -6.59 1.35 7.43
CA GLY A 4 -5.71 0.33 7.99
C GLY A 4 -4.68 0.89 8.97
N THR A 5 -3.85 0.03 9.54
CA THR A 5 -2.88 0.37 10.61
C THR A 5 -1.91 1.49 10.21
N ILE A 6 -1.55 1.58 8.94
CA ILE A 6 -0.68 2.67 8.43
C ILE A 6 -1.30 4.06 8.62
N SER A 7 -2.63 4.14 8.69
CA SER A 7 -3.40 5.37 8.92
C SER A 7 -3.91 5.50 10.37
N MET A 8 -3.45 4.64 11.28
CA MET A 8 -3.89 4.59 12.66
C MET A 8 -2.79 5.05 13.62
N GLN A 9 -3.20 5.40 14.84
CA GLN A 9 -2.32 5.75 15.95
C GLN A 9 -2.76 5.03 17.22
N ALA A 10 -1.80 4.72 18.09
CA ALA A 10 -2.12 4.28 19.45
C ALA A 10 -2.59 5.46 20.29
N ASP A 11 -3.70 5.30 20.98
CA ASP A 11 -4.20 6.27 21.95
C ASP A 11 -3.45 6.19 23.29
N ALA A 12 -3.84 7.00 24.27
CA ALA A 12 -3.19 7.05 25.59
C ALA A 12 -3.30 5.73 26.37
N SER A 13 -4.22 4.83 26.01
CA SER A 13 -4.36 3.48 26.58
C SER A 13 -3.51 2.43 25.86
N GLY A 14 -2.90 2.79 24.73
CA GLY A 14 -2.17 1.89 23.83
C GLY A 14 -3.09 1.16 22.83
N ALA A 15 -4.38 1.48 22.78
CA ALA A 15 -5.28 0.92 21.80
C ALA A 15 -5.07 1.61 20.44
N VAL A 16 -4.95 0.83 19.37
CA VAL A 16 -4.79 1.34 18.00
C VAL A 16 -6.16 1.78 17.47
N VAL A 17 -6.28 3.06 17.18
CA VAL A 17 -7.54 3.68 16.74
C VAL A 17 -7.36 4.42 15.40
N THR A 18 -8.45 4.54 14.66
CA THR A 18 -8.47 5.34 13.44
C THR A 18 -8.25 6.82 13.76
N SER A 19 -7.33 7.45 13.05
CA SER A 19 -7.12 8.90 13.12
C SER A 19 -8.07 9.60 12.15
N SER A 20 -8.60 10.76 12.58
CA SER A 20 -9.37 11.67 11.69
C SER A 20 -8.45 12.37 10.67
N ASP A 21 -7.16 12.44 10.98
CA ASP A 21 -6.10 12.99 10.14
C ASP A 21 -5.10 11.87 9.85
N ASN A 22 -4.94 11.52 8.57
CA ASN A 22 -4.07 10.42 8.18
C ASN A 22 -2.60 10.81 8.39
N PRO A 23 -1.84 10.09 9.24
CA PRO A 23 -0.44 10.40 9.49
C PRO A 23 0.42 10.44 8.21
N MET A 24 0.04 9.71 7.19
CA MET A 24 0.80 9.68 5.92
C MET A 24 0.70 10.98 5.13
N ASN A 25 -0.34 11.80 5.36
CA ASN A 25 -0.45 13.14 4.75
C ASN A 25 0.62 14.11 5.25
N HIS A 26 1.24 13.83 6.40
CA HIS A 26 2.28 14.66 7.02
C HIS A 26 3.70 14.15 6.77
N VAL A 27 3.85 13.04 6.06
CA VAL A 27 5.17 12.51 5.74
C VAL A 27 5.85 13.41 4.72
N SER A 28 7.00 13.98 5.11
CA SER A 28 7.86 14.69 4.17
C SER A 28 8.34 13.72 3.10
N ASN A 29 8.14 14.08 1.83
CA ASN A 29 8.67 13.30 0.73
C ASN A 29 10.13 13.73 0.45
N PRO A 30 11.14 12.92 0.83
CA PRO A 30 12.53 13.24 0.56
C PRO A 30 12.97 12.87 -0.86
N LEU A 31 12.07 12.31 -1.68
CA LEU A 31 12.38 11.81 -3.00
C LEU A 31 12.36 12.96 -4.00
N GLU A 32 13.53 13.31 -4.53
CA GLU A 32 13.66 14.39 -5.53
C GLU A 32 12.92 14.04 -6.82
N GLY A 33 12.26 15.03 -7.40
CA GLY A 33 11.58 14.90 -8.69
C GLY A 33 10.23 14.18 -8.64
N ILE A 34 9.76 13.75 -7.45
CA ILE A 34 8.47 13.09 -7.30
C ILE A 34 7.47 14.05 -6.66
N GLN A 35 6.38 14.34 -7.36
CA GLN A 35 5.22 15.05 -6.83
C GLN A 35 4.18 14.02 -6.35
N VAL A 36 3.72 14.18 -5.12
CA VAL A 36 2.71 13.29 -4.53
C VAL A 36 1.42 14.06 -4.32
N HIS A 37 0.34 13.55 -4.90
CA HIS A 37 -1.01 14.03 -4.67
C HIS A 37 -1.76 12.99 -3.85
N ALA A 38 -2.00 13.29 -2.57
CA ALA A 38 -2.67 12.38 -1.66
C ALA A 38 -4.19 12.56 -1.72
N LEU A 39 -4.91 11.44 -1.67
CA LEU A 39 -6.36 11.38 -1.59
C LEU A 39 -6.77 10.39 -0.49
N ASP A 40 -7.49 10.85 0.51
CA ASP A 40 -8.14 9.99 1.49
C ASP A 40 -9.44 9.44 0.88
N PHE A 41 -9.35 8.26 0.25
CA PHE A 41 -10.44 7.67 -0.53
C PHE A 41 -11.40 6.88 0.34
N PHE A 42 -10.84 6.08 1.27
CA PHE A 42 -11.56 5.42 2.35
C PHE A 42 -10.79 5.56 3.65
N ASN A 43 -11.46 5.37 4.78
CA ASN A 43 -10.83 5.21 6.09
C ASN A 43 -11.49 4.02 6.80
N LEU A 44 -11.22 2.82 6.30
CA LEU A 44 -11.82 1.57 6.75
C LEU A 44 -10.76 0.62 7.30
N PRO A 45 -11.05 -0.09 8.39
CA PRO A 45 -10.31 -1.32 8.71
C PRO A 45 -10.42 -2.30 7.55
N SER A 46 -9.31 -2.96 7.18
CA SER A 46 -9.29 -3.78 5.97
C SER A 46 -10.32 -4.94 5.95
N PRO A 47 -10.72 -5.54 7.07
CA PRO A 47 -11.82 -6.52 7.05
C PRO A 47 -13.16 -5.95 6.56
N HIS A 48 -13.32 -4.62 6.54
CA HIS A 48 -14.51 -3.95 6.02
C HIS A 48 -14.42 -3.55 4.54
N ILE A 49 -13.26 -3.73 3.93
CA ILE A 49 -13.08 -3.57 2.48
C ILE A 49 -13.78 -4.73 1.77
N LYS A 50 -14.75 -4.39 0.93
CA LYS A 50 -15.59 -5.33 0.17
C LYS A 50 -15.31 -5.20 -1.32
N PRO A 51 -15.72 -6.14 -2.19
CA PRO A 51 -15.54 -6.06 -3.63
C PRO A 51 -16.01 -4.74 -4.25
N LYS A 52 -17.07 -4.13 -3.74
CA LYS A 52 -17.54 -2.81 -4.20
C LYS A 52 -16.50 -1.69 -3.97
N HIS A 53 -15.74 -1.76 -2.87
CA HIS A 53 -14.67 -0.80 -2.58
C HIS A 53 -13.47 -1.02 -3.50
N MET A 54 -13.12 -2.28 -3.77
CA MET A 54 -12.06 -2.63 -4.72
C MET A 54 -12.41 -2.17 -6.14
N LEU A 55 -13.67 -2.34 -6.55
CA LEU A 55 -14.16 -1.85 -7.83
C LEU A 55 -14.12 -0.32 -7.91
N ALA A 56 -14.47 0.38 -6.84
CA ALA A 56 -14.38 1.84 -6.80
C ALA A 56 -12.92 2.32 -6.90
N LEU A 57 -11.96 1.64 -6.26
CA LEU A 57 -10.53 1.89 -6.44
C LEU A 57 -10.09 1.71 -7.89
N TYR A 58 -10.49 0.60 -8.51
CA TYR A 58 -10.19 0.33 -9.92
C TYR A 58 -10.71 1.44 -10.84
N GLN A 59 -11.97 1.84 -10.64
CA GLN A 59 -12.57 2.92 -11.43
C GLN A 59 -11.81 4.24 -11.25
N LYS A 60 -11.47 4.59 -10.00
CA LYS A 60 -10.69 5.80 -9.71
C LYS A 60 -9.31 5.79 -10.36
N ILE A 61 -8.61 4.66 -10.35
CA ILE A 61 -7.32 4.50 -11.02
C ILE A 61 -7.47 4.72 -12.53
N LYS A 62 -8.50 4.17 -13.16
CA LYS A 62 -8.76 4.36 -14.58
C LYS A 62 -9.07 5.82 -14.93
N GLU A 63 -9.90 6.48 -14.14
CA GLU A 63 -10.27 7.88 -14.33
C GLU A 63 -9.06 8.82 -14.27
N GLU A 64 -8.07 8.51 -13.43
CA GLU A 64 -6.91 9.36 -13.17
C GLU A 64 -5.65 8.94 -13.95
N ALA A 65 -5.71 7.87 -14.71
CA ALA A 65 -4.54 7.26 -15.35
C ALA A 65 -3.73 8.23 -16.24
N ASP A 66 -4.41 9.13 -16.95
CA ASP A 66 -3.76 10.10 -17.83
C ASP A 66 -3.12 11.28 -17.08
N ASN A 67 -3.39 11.41 -15.77
CA ASN A 67 -2.94 12.52 -14.94
C ASN A 67 -1.70 12.20 -14.12
N TYR A 68 -1.33 10.91 -13.99
CA TYR A 68 -0.28 10.43 -13.09
C TYR A 68 0.60 9.37 -13.72
N ASP A 69 1.87 9.31 -13.28
CA ASP A 69 2.85 8.33 -13.74
C ASP A 69 2.83 7.03 -12.93
N GLY A 70 2.17 7.02 -11.78
CA GLY A 70 2.04 5.84 -10.93
C GLY A 70 1.04 6.06 -9.78
N VAL A 71 0.64 4.97 -9.14
CA VAL A 71 -0.30 4.98 -8.02
C VAL A 71 0.26 4.19 -6.84
N VAL A 72 0.16 4.78 -5.66
CA VAL A 72 0.38 4.08 -4.37
C VAL A 72 -0.93 4.02 -3.61
N ILE A 73 -1.29 2.83 -3.16
CA ILE A 73 -2.48 2.57 -2.35
C ILE A 73 -2.01 2.12 -0.96
N THR A 74 -2.23 2.94 0.06
CA THR A 74 -2.05 2.50 1.45
C THR A 74 -3.30 1.76 1.91
N HIS A 75 -3.12 0.60 2.53
CA HIS A 75 -4.19 -0.34 2.80
C HIS A 75 -3.96 -1.11 4.10
N GLY A 76 -5.02 -1.51 4.76
CA GLY A 76 -4.92 -2.39 5.91
C GLY A 76 -4.46 -3.80 5.51
N THR A 77 -3.59 -4.39 6.33
CA THR A 77 -2.85 -5.60 5.96
C THR A 77 -3.66 -6.88 5.94
N ASP A 78 -4.82 -6.95 6.62
CA ASP A 78 -5.61 -8.19 6.68
C ASP A 78 -6.23 -8.58 5.33
N THR A 79 -6.57 -7.60 4.48
CA THR A 79 -7.15 -7.85 3.14
C THR A 79 -6.38 -7.15 2.01
N LEU A 80 -5.17 -6.67 2.29
CA LEU A 80 -4.32 -6.03 1.28
C LEU A 80 -4.07 -6.96 0.10
N GLU A 81 -3.78 -8.23 0.35
CA GLU A 81 -3.50 -9.22 -0.69
C GLU A 81 -4.71 -9.47 -1.60
N GLU A 82 -5.94 -9.45 -1.05
CA GLU A 82 -7.16 -9.60 -1.84
C GLU A 82 -7.41 -8.40 -2.75
N THR A 83 -7.23 -7.19 -2.22
CA THR A 83 -7.36 -5.96 -3.03
C THR A 83 -6.30 -5.91 -4.12
N ALA A 84 -5.06 -6.27 -3.80
CA ALA A 84 -3.96 -6.33 -4.77
C ALA A 84 -4.27 -7.34 -5.88
N TYR A 85 -4.70 -8.55 -5.52
CA TYR A 85 -5.07 -9.59 -6.48
C TYR A 85 -6.26 -9.17 -7.34
N PHE A 86 -7.30 -8.58 -6.74
CA PHE A 86 -8.46 -8.07 -7.46
C PHE A 86 -8.05 -7.07 -8.55
N LEU A 87 -7.23 -6.07 -8.18
CA LEU A 87 -6.75 -5.08 -9.13
C LEU A 87 -5.89 -5.70 -10.23
N ASP A 88 -5.06 -6.69 -9.89
CA ASP A 88 -4.21 -7.39 -10.86
C ASP A 88 -5.00 -8.23 -11.88
N THR A 89 -6.21 -8.67 -11.53
CA THR A 89 -7.12 -9.38 -12.46
C THR A 89 -7.88 -8.47 -13.40
N MET A 90 -7.86 -7.16 -13.14
CA MET A 90 -8.56 -6.16 -13.94
C MET A 90 -7.65 -5.62 -15.05
N GLU A 91 -8.24 -5.02 -16.07
CA GLU A 91 -7.50 -4.29 -17.12
C GLU A 91 -7.06 -2.93 -16.55
N VAL A 92 -5.88 -2.92 -15.92
CA VAL A 92 -5.30 -1.71 -15.32
C VAL A 92 -4.51 -0.90 -16.34
N PRO A 93 -4.39 0.44 -16.14
CA PRO A 93 -3.55 1.30 -16.96
C PRO A 93 -2.08 0.86 -16.97
N HIS A 94 -1.38 1.24 -18.03
CA HIS A 94 0.05 0.98 -18.23
C HIS A 94 0.91 1.92 -17.36
N MET A 95 0.83 1.75 -16.06
CA MET A 95 1.63 2.48 -15.08
C MET A 95 1.82 1.61 -13.83
N PRO A 96 2.85 1.87 -13.00
CA PRO A 96 3.02 1.16 -11.75
C PRO A 96 1.83 1.38 -10.80
N ILE A 97 1.26 0.28 -10.29
CA ILE A 97 0.24 0.29 -9.24
C ILE A 97 0.80 -0.51 -8.07
N VAL A 98 1.02 0.18 -6.95
CA VAL A 98 1.70 -0.37 -5.79
C VAL A 98 0.81 -0.27 -4.56
N LEU A 99 0.59 -1.41 -3.89
CA LEU A 99 -0.05 -1.43 -2.57
C LEU A 99 1.02 -1.53 -1.48
N THR A 100 0.76 -0.87 -0.37
CA THR A 100 1.56 -0.97 0.84
C THR A 100 0.69 -0.79 2.09
N GLY A 101 1.25 -1.13 3.22
CA GLY A 101 0.59 -0.99 4.52
C GLY A 101 1.61 -0.93 5.64
N ALA A 102 1.13 -1.08 6.87
CA ALA A 102 1.98 -1.16 8.04
C ALA A 102 1.47 -2.23 9.01
N MET A 103 2.39 -2.92 9.65
CA MET A 103 2.08 -3.89 10.70
C MET A 103 2.02 -3.22 12.08
N ARG A 104 2.64 -2.05 12.23
CA ARG A 104 2.66 -1.25 13.46
C ARG A 104 2.06 0.13 13.21
N SER A 105 1.36 0.66 14.23
CA SER A 105 0.78 2.00 14.15
C SER A 105 1.85 3.08 14.05
N SER A 106 1.50 4.26 13.54
CA SER A 106 2.47 5.31 13.18
C SER A 106 3.27 5.84 14.36
N ASN A 107 2.73 5.79 15.58
CA ASN A 107 3.37 6.23 16.81
C ASN A 107 3.91 5.07 17.68
N GLU A 108 3.88 3.86 17.19
CA GLU A 108 4.45 2.68 17.86
C GLU A 108 5.97 2.62 17.65
N LEU A 109 6.69 2.15 18.66
CA LEU A 109 8.13 1.93 18.55
C LEU A 109 8.46 0.92 17.46
N GLY A 110 9.31 1.30 16.52
CA GLY A 110 9.64 0.46 15.35
C GLY A 110 8.53 0.42 14.31
N SER A 111 7.69 1.47 14.23
CA SER A 111 6.70 1.63 13.16
C SER A 111 7.33 1.48 11.78
N ASP A 112 6.70 0.70 10.93
CA ASP A 112 7.15 0.39 9.57
C ASP A 112 6.43 1.22 8.48
N GLY A 113 5.41 1.99 8.85
CA GLY A 113 4.51 2.65 7.89
C GLY A 113 5.18 3.67 6.99
N VAL A 114 5.94 4.61 7.56
CA VAL A 114 6.61 5.67 6.78
C VAL A 114 7.63 5.07 5.81
N TYR A 115 8.42 4.12 6.28
CA TYR A 115 9.43 3.47 5.44
C TYR A 115 8.78 2.69 4.28
N ASN A 116 7.75 1.90 4.56
CA ASN A 116 7.00 1.18 3.55
C ASN A 116 6.36 2.13 2.53
N TYR A 117 5.79 3.25 3.01
CA TYR A 117 5.18 4.27 2.16
C TYR A 117 6.20 4.91 1.20
N LEU A 118 7.35 5.34 1.71
CA LEU A 118 8.41 5.91 0.88
C LEU A 118 8.98 4.90 -0.10
N SER A 119 9.15 3.65 0.32
CA SER A 119 9.57 2.56 -0.56
C SER A 119 8.56 2.32 -1.69
N ALA A 120 7.26 2.34 -1.37
CA ALA A 120 6.20 2.21 -2.37
C ALA A 120 6.21 3.39 -3.37
N LEU A 121 6.44 4.62 -2.92
CA LEU A 121 6.60 5.78 -3.81
C LEU A 121 7.80 5.63 -4.76
N ARG A 122 8.94 5.15 -4.24
CA ARG A 122 10.13 4.87 -5.08
C ARG A 122 9.81 3.85 -6.17
N VAL A 123 9.13 2.77 -5.83
CA VAL A 123 8.74 1.74 -6.81
C VAL A 123 7.72 2.27 -7.80
N ALA A 124 6.72 3.01 -7.34
CA ALA A 124 5.69 3.58 -8.21
C ALA A 124 6.22 4.66 -9.18
N SER A 125 7.40 5.22 -8.90
CA SER A 125 8.07 6.20 -9.76
C SER A 125 9.14 5.58 -10.69
N ASP A 126 9.32 4.27 -10.63
CA ASP A 126 10.33 3.57 -11.44
C ASP A 126 9.67 2.90 -12.66
N ASP A 127 10.10 3.30 -13.86
CA ASP A 127 9.58 2.76 -15.12
C ASP A 127 9.71 1.24 -15.22
N ARG A 128 10.68 0.64 -14.53
CA ARG A 128 10.85 -0.82 -14.48
C ARG A 128 9.70 -1.54 -13.77
N ALA A 129 8.92 -0.82 -12.97
CA ALA A 129 7.75 -1.37 -12.28
C ALA A 129 6.50 -1.39 -13.18
N ALA A 130 6.48 -0.61 -14.26
CA ALA A 130 5.43 -0.70 -15.27
C ALA A 130 5.43 -2.12 -15.87
N ASP A 131 4.30 -2.60 -16.31
CA ASP A 131 4.13 -3.94 -16.91
C ASP A 131 4.47 -5.14 -16.02
N LYS A 132 4.68 -4.92 -14.72
CA LYS A 132 4.87 -6.02 -13.76
C LYS A 132 3.57 -6.52 -13.13
N GLY A 133 2.43 -5.95 -13.55
CA GLY A 133 1.16 -6.10 -12.85
C GLY A 133 1.11 -5.27 -11.58
N VAL A 134 0.11 -5.51 -10.77
CA VAL A 134 -0.01 -4.85 -9.47
C VAL A 134 1.04 -5.40 -8.50
N LEU A 135 1.70 -4.51 -7.77
CA LEU A 135 2.79 -4.83 -6.86
C LEU A 135 2.39 -4.58 -5.40
N VAL A 136 2.98 -5.34 -4.50
CA VAL A 136 2.92 -5.11 -3.05
C VAL A 136 4.34 -4.86 -2.55
N VAL A 137 4.55 -3.71 -1.90
CA VAL A 137 5.86 -3.32 -1.36
C VAL A 137 5.77 -3.25 0.15
N MET A 138 6.44 -4.15 0.81
CA MET A 138 6.48 -4.28 2.27
C MET A 138 7.85 -4.80 2.72
N ASN A 139 8.41 -4.22 3.79
CA ASN A 139 9.60 -4.73 4.46
C ASN A 139 10.77 -5.01 3.48
N ASP A 140 11.15 -4.01 2.68
CA ASP A 140 12.22 -4.07 1.67
C ASP A 140 11.98 -5.00 0.47
N GLU A 141 10.84 -5.63 0.39
CA GLU A 141 10.53 -6.56 -0.70
C GLU A 141 9.45 -6.03 -1.63
N ILE A 142 9.62 -6.31 -2.93
CA ILE A 142 8.66 -6.02 -4.00
C ILE A 142 8.06 -7.33 -4.45
N HIS A 143 6.76 -7.52 -4.22
CA HIS A 143 6.04 -8.75 -4.51
C HIS A 143 5.04 -8.56 -5.66
N ALA A 144 4.86 -9.62 -6.48
CA ALA A 144 3.74 -9.67 -7.41
C ALA A 144 2.43 -9.92 -6.64
N ALA A 145 1.38 -9.15 -6.95
CA ALA A 145 0.08 -9.27 -6.31
C ALA A 145 -0.52 -10.68 -6.40
N LYS A 146 -0.28 -11.39 -7.49
CA LYS A 146 -0.82 -12.74 -7.70
C LYS A 146 -0.19 -13.84 -6.84
N TYR A 147 0.94 -13.58 -6.17
CA TYR A 147 1.68 -14.60 -5.43
C TYR A 147 1.95 -14.24 -3.97
N VAL A 148 1.80 -12.97 -3.60
CA VAL A 148 2.04 -12.50 -2.24
C VAL A 148 0.94 -12.95 -1.29
N THR A 149 1.33 -13.26 -0.06
CA THR A 149 0.37 -13.57 1.02
C THR A 149 0.88 -13.11 2.38
N LYS A 150 -0.05 -12.74 3.24
CA LYS A 150 0.23 -12.44 4.65
C LYS A 150 0.38 -13.74 5.41
N THR A 151 1.58 -14.00 5.92
CA THR A 151 1.94 -15.28 6.57
C THR A 151 1.89 -15.24 8.09
N HIS A 152 1.81 -14.05 8.69
CA HIS A 152 1.84 -13.85 10.13
C HIS A 152 0.97 -12.66 10.54
N THR A 153 0.42 -12.68 11.75
CA THR A 153 -0.52 -11.64 12.23
C THR A 153 0.14 -10.34 12.69
N THR A 154 1.42 -10.39 13.11
CA THR A 154 2.08 -9.23 13.76
C THR A 154 3.49 -8.92 13.24
N ASN A 155 4.15 -9.84 12.57
CA ASN A 155 5.53 -9.66 12.10
C ASN A 155 5.59 -8.65 10.95
N VAL A 156 6.51 -7.70 10.99
CA VAL A 156 6.70 -6.71 9.91
C VAL A 156 7.09 -7.35 8.57
N GLY A 157 7.77 -8.49 8.60
CA GLY A 157 8.12 -9.30 7.42
C GLY A 157 7.05 -10.33 7.02
N THR A 158 5.80 -10.10 7.36
CA THR A 158 4.71 -11.08 7.18
C THR A 158 4.30 -11.32 5.72
N PHE A 159 4.47 -10.33 4.84
CA PHE A 159 4.14 -10.51 3.42
C PHE A 159 5.28 -11.25 2.73
N GLN A 160 4.95 -12.41 2.17
CA GLN A 160 5.89 -13.32 1.53
C GLN A 160 5.35 -13.80 0.19
N THR A 161 6.24 -14.20 -0.68
CA THR A 161 5.92 -14.95 -1.91
C THR A 161 6.56 -16.33 -1.84
N PRO A 162 5.94 -17.30 -1.11
CA PRO A 162 6.61 -18.55 -0.79
C PRO A 162 6.97 -19.43 -1.99
N THR A 163 6.20 -19.31 -3.07
CA THR A 163 6.36 -20.18 -4.26
C THR A 163 7.30 -19.62 -5.32
N HIS A 164 7.46 -18.30 -5.40
CA HIS A 164 8.20 -17.64 -6.49
C HIS A 164 9.30 -16.70 -6.01
N GLY A 165 9.29 -16.32 -4.73
CA GLY A 165 10.14 -15.25 -4.20
C GLY A 165 9.68 -13.85 -4.63
N PRO A 166 10.26 -12.80 -4.05
CA PRO A 166 9.97 -11.42 -4.44
C PRO A 166 10.50 -11.12 -5.85
N LEU A 167 9.88 -10.15 -6.53
CA LEU A 167 10.35 -9.64 -7.82
C LEU A 167 11.60 -8.76 -7.68
N GLY A 168 11.80 -8.16 -6.53
CA GLY A 168 12.91 -7.26 -6.26
C GLY A 168 13.05 -6.92 -4.79
N LEU A 169 14.14 -6.24 -4.49
CA LEU A 169 14.48 -5.74 -3.15
C LEU A 169 14.71 -4.23 -3.21
N ILE A 170 14.35 -3.54 -2.13
CA ILE A 170 14.71 -2.14 -1.90
C ILE A 170 16.09 -2.12 -1.23
N THR A 171 17.01 -1.37 -1.81
CA THR A 171 18.40 -1.22 -1.28
C THR A 171 18.75 0.25 -1.09
#